data_78ee9c68c59470e5dcd5b8a8ccf1f9de
#
_entry.id   78ee9c68c59470e5dcd5b8a8ccf1f9de
#
_cell.length_a   1.000
_cell.length_b   1.000
_cell.length_c   1.000
_cell.angle_alpha   90.00
_cell.angle_beta   90.00
_cell.angle_gamma   90.00
#
_symmetry.space_group_name_H-M   'P 1'
#
loop_
_entity.id
_entity.type
_entity.pdbx_description
1 polymer ?
#
loop_
_entity_poly.entity_id
_entity_poly.type
_entity_poly.pdbx_seq_one_letter_code
_entity_poly.pdbx_strand_id
1 'polypeptide(L)'
;MNCIIGDFVEFDEDERVITNVLERSNILERPLISNVDFLGITFSIESPNFDIVNFQKVMINSFSQNINPILILTKIDLVTVDELSSFIENLNSIFNAMFEIFPISIEINQGISELRKYLLNKTTIITGPSGVGKSTLINL
;
A
#
# COMPACT_ATOMS: atom_id res chain seq x y z
N MET A 1 1.49 29.35 -5.63
CA MET A 1 1.29 27.97 -6.12
C MET A 1 1.73 27.03 -4.99
N ASN A 2 0.89 26.11 -4.56
CA ASN A 2 1.21 25.21 -3.44
C ASN A 2 1.41 23.79 -3.97
N CYS A 3 2.67 23.42 -4.26
CA CYS A 3 3.05 22.09 -4.73
C CYS A 3 3.19 21.14 -3.55
N ILE A 4 2.74 19.89 -3.73
CA ILE A 4 2.95 18.81 -2.78
C ILE A 4 3.64 17.63 -3.48
N ILE A 5 4.16 16.69 -2.70
CA ILE A 5 4.78 15.47 -3.24
C ILE A 5 3.77 14.72 -4.11
N GLY A 6 4.20 14.26 -5.29
CA GLY A 6 3.35 13.53 -6.24
C GLY A 6 2.63 14.41 -7.27
N ASP A 7 2.74 15.73 -7.20
CA ASP A 7 2.16 16.60 -8.20
C ASP A 7 2.83 16.45 -9.57
N PHE A 8 2.00 16.41 -10.62
CA PHE A 8 2.47 16.62 -11.99
C PHE A 8 2.50 18.11 -12.27
N VAL A 9 3.62 18.59 -12.80
CA VAL A 9 3.87 20.03 -12.99
C VAL A 9 4.32 20.33 -14.41
N GLU A 10 3.98 21.52 -14.88
CA GLU A 10 4.64 22.12 -16.04
C GLU A 10 5.86 22.92 -15.53
N PHE A 11 6.97 22.77 -16.21
CA PHE A 11 8.25 23.33 -15.80
C PHE A 11 8.88 24.12 -16.96
N ASP A 12 9.28 25.37 -16.69
CA ASP A 12 10.06 26.15 -17.61
C ASP A 12 11.56 25.83 -17.43
N GLU A 13 12.17 25.26 -18.46
CA GLU A 13 13.57 24.83 -18.42
C GLU A 13 14.56 26.02 -18.42
N ASP A 14 14.20 27.12 -19.09
CA ASP A 14 15.05 28.30 -19.19
C ASP A 14 15.10 29.10 -17.88
N GLU A 15 13.93 29.34 -17.29
CA GLU A 15 13.78 30.05 -16.03
C GLU A 15 13.96 29.14 -14.81
N ARG A 16 13.91 27.81 -15.00
CA ARG A 16 13.99 26.77 -13.96
C ARG A 16 12.92 26.91 -12.87
N VAL A 17 11.70 27.25 -13.29
CA VAL A 17 10.57 27.44 -12.38
C VAL A 17 9.39 26.55 -12.77
N ILE A 18 8.61 26.14 -11.78
CA ILE A 18 7.32 25.48 -12.01
C ILE A 18 6.32 26.56 -12.43
N THR A 19 5.74 26.41 -13.61
CA THR A 19 4.78 27.35 -14.19
C THR A 19 3.35 26.99 -13.83
N ASN A 20 3.04 25.69 -13.71
CA ASN A 20 1.71 25.21 -13.41
C ASN A 20 1.75 23.90 -12.62
N VAL A 21 0.70 23.62 -11.82
CA VAL A 21 0.44 22.31 -11.20
C VAL A 21 -0.80 21.73 -11.85
N LEU A 22 -0.67 20.54 -12.42
CA LEU A 22 -1.78 19.85 -13.08
C LEU A 22 -2.84 19.39 -12.07
N GLU A 23 -4.03 19.08 -12.56
CA GLU A 23 -5.12 18.59 -11.73
C GLU A 23 -4.74 17.26 -11.05
N ARG A 24 -5.00 17.18 -9.76
CA ARG A 24 -4.72 16.00 -8.93
C ARG A 24 -5.86 15.01 -9.03
N SER A 25 -5.55 13.74 -9.25
CA SER A 25 -6.54 12.65 -9.23
C SER A 25 -7.08 12.37 -7.81
N ASN A 26 -6.22 12.48 -6.82
CA ASN A 26 -6.53 12.33 -5.40
C ASN A 26 -5.44 12.97 -4.53
N ILE A 27 -5.71 13.05 -3.24
CA ILE A 27 -4.76 13.54 -2.23
C ILE A 27 -4.85 12.64 -1.00
N LEU A 28 -3.73 12.04 -0.62
CA LEU A 28 -3.56 11.44 0.71
C LEU A 28 -3.20 12.56 1.69
N GLU A 29 -3.96 12.69 2.78
CA GLU A 29 -3.75 13.80 3.73
C GLU A 29 -2.59 13.57 4.67
N ARG A 30 -2.29 12.30 5.01
CA ARG A 30 -1.22 11.94 5.95
C ARG A 30 -0.49 10.66 5.52
N PRO A 31 0.72 10.75 4.98
CA PRO A 31 1.45 11.99 4.61
C PRO A 31 0.77 12.73 3.45
N LEU A 32 1.02 14.03 3.32
CA LEU A 32 0.39 14.85 2.26
C LEU A 32 1.06 14.54 0.90
N ILE A 33 0.39 13.72 0.09
CA ILE A 33 0.87 13.24 -1.22
C ILE A 33 -0.31 13.20 -2.19
N SER A 34 -0.09 13.64 -3.44
CA SER A 34 -1.08 13.59 -4.52
C SER A 34 -0.81 12.44 -5.50
N ASN A 35 -1.83 12.14 -6.33
CA ASN A 35 -1.74 11.21 -7.45
C ASN A 35 -1.27 9.80 -7.05
N VAL A 36 -1.83 9.27 -5.96
CA VAL A 36 -1.53 7.95 -5.42
C VAL A 36 -2.46 6.91 -6.05
N ASP A 37 -1.89 5.87 -6.67
CA ASP A 37 -2.67 4.75 -7.24
C ASP A 37 -3.13 3.77 -6.15
N PHE A 38 -2.21 3.39 -5.24
CA PHE A 38 -2.49 2.40 -4.21
C PHE A 38 -2.00 2.81 -2.82
N LEU A 39 -2.76 2.44 -1.80
CA LEU A 39 -2.29 2.40 -0.42
C LEU A 39 -2.00 0.94 -0.04
N GLY A 40 -0.72 0.57 0.01
CA GLY A 40 -0.25 -0.74 0.47
C GLY A 40 -0.29 -0.81 2.00
N ILE A 41 -1.33 -1.43 2.54
CA ILE A 41 -1.50 -1.63 3.98
C ILE A 41 -0.79 -2.92 4.35
N THR A 42 0.32 -2.80 5.07
CA THR A 42 1.22 -3.91 5.39
C THR A 42 0.96 -4.43 6.79
N PHE A 43 0.65 -5.71 6.90
CA PHE A 43 0.48 -6.44 8.16
C PHE A 43 1.16 -7.81 8.11
N SER A 44 1.37 -8.42 9.26
CA SER A 44 1.66 -9.86 9.40
C SER A 44 0.50 -10.53 10.11
N ILE A 45 0.41 -11.86 10.00
CA ILE A 45 -0.64 -12.63 10.69
C ILE A 45 -0.32 -12.73 12.19
N GLU A 46 0.94 -13.04 12.52
CA GLU A 46 1.33 -13.33 13.90
C GLU A 46 2.33 -12.35 14.51
N SER A 47 3.25 -11.79 13.76
CA SER A 47 4.38 -11.04 14.34
C SER A 47 4.62 -9.69 13.67
N PRO A 48 3.97 -8.60 14.15
CA PRO A 48 2.91 -8.54 15.19
C PRO A 48 1.59 -9.13 14.72
N ASN A 49 0.72 -9.52 15.66
CA ASN A 49 -0.61 -10.06 15.36
C ASN A 49 -1.42 -9.08 14.51
N PHE A 50 -2.24 -9.64 13.60
CA PHE A 50 -3.10 -8.85 12.72
C PHE A 50 -4.14 -8.06 13.51
N ASP A 51 -4.09 -6.74 13.41
CA ASP A 51 -5.07 -5.83 14.01
C ASP A 51 -6.14 -5.45 12.99
N ILE A 52 -7.24 -6.20 12.98
CA ILE A 52 -8.36 -5.98 12.06
C ILE A 52 -9.00 -4.60 12.20
N VAL A 53 -9.06 -4.07 13.43
CA VAL A 53 -9.68 -2.75 13.69
C VAL A 53 -8.82 -1.64 13.07
N ASN A 54 -7.52 -1.71 13.24
CA ASN A 54 -6.59 -0.75 12.64
C ASN A 54 -6.59 -0.89 11.11
N PHE A 55 -6.59 -2.11 10.58
CA PHE A 55 -6.71 -2.36 9.15
C PHE A 55 -7.97 -1.73 8.56
N GLN A 56 -9.14 -1.95 9.18
CA GLN A 56 -10.41 -1.37 8.74
C GLN A 56 -10.38 0.16 8.70
N LYS A 57 -9.84 0.79 9.74
CA LYS A 57 -9.73 2.27 9.80
C LYS A 57 -8.90 2.82 8.65
N VAL A 58 -7.74 2.20 8.39
CA VAL A 58 -6.84 2.64 7.32
C VAL A 58 -7.49 2.41 5.94
N MET A 59 -8.14 1.26 5.75
CA MET A 59 -8.84 0.91 4.51
C MET A 59 -10.00 1.88 4.21
N ILE A 60 -10.86 2.18 5.19
CA ILE A 60 -11.97 3.13 5.01
C ILE A 60 -11.44 4.53 4.69
N ASN A 61 -10.40 4.97 5.39
CA ASN A 61 -9.76 6.26 5.12
C ASN A 61 -9.18 6.34 3.71
N SER A 62 -8.61 5.24 3.20
CA SER A 62 -8.11 5.16 1.83
C SER A 62 -9.24 5.35 0.81
N PHE A 63 -10.33 4.63 0.95
CA PHE A 63 -11.49 4.77 0.06
C PHE A 63 -12.10 6.17 0.11
N SER A 64 -12.18 6.81 1.28
CA SER A 64 -12.72 8.16 1.43
C SER A 64 -11.89 9.22 0.68
N GLN A 65 -10.63 8.92 0.36
CA GLN A 65 -9.70 9.77 -0.38
C GLN A 65 -9.52 9.33 -1.85
N ASN A 66 -10.38 8.43 -2.35
CA ASN A 66 -10.30 7.85 -3.70
C ASN A 66 -8.94 7.17 -3.99
N ILE A 67 -8.38 6.48 -2.99
CA ILE A 67 -7.16 5.70 -3.12
C ILE A 67 -7.51 4.22 -2.91
N ASN A 68 -7.09 3.35 -3.83
CA ASN A 68 -7.36 1.92 -3.74
C ASN A 68 -6.45 1.26 -2.68
N PRO A 69 -7.00 0.66 -1.61
CA PRO A 69 -6.19 -0.11 -0.67
C PRO A 69 -5.85 -1.48 -1.25
N ILE A 70 -4.64 -1.95 -0.94
CA ILE A 70 -4.23 -3.34 -1.08
C ILE A 70 -3.68 -3.82 0.25
N LEU A 71 -3.87 -5.10 0.57
CA LEU A 71 -3.29 -5.71 1.77
C LEU A 71 -2.03 -6.48 1.41
N ILE A 72 -0.92 -6.13 2.03
CA ILE A 72 0.34 -6.85 1.90
C ILE A 72 0.56 -7.65 3.19
N LEU A 73 0.33 -8.97 3.14
CA LEU A 73 0.57 -9.89 4.25
C LEU A 73 2.01 -10.35 4.23
N THR A 74 2.81 -9.85 5.15
CA THR A 74 4.23 -10.19 5.26
C THR A 74 4.47 -11.37 6.19
N LYS A 75 5.68 -11.94 6.14
CA LYS A 75 6.15 -13.00 7.03
C LYS A 75 5.27 -14.25 7.00
N ILE A 76 4.76 -14.59 5.81
CA ILE A 76 3.93 -15.81 5.64
C ILE A 76 4.70 -17.11 5.91
N ASP A 77 6.01 -17.04 5.98
CA ASP A 77 6.91 -18.12 6.41
C ASP A 77 6.74 -18.51 7.89
N LEU A 78 6.09 -17.66 8.71
CA LEU A 78 5.83 -17.93 10.13
C LEU A 78 4.55 -18.74 10.38
N VAL A 79 3.71 -18.90 9.36
CA VAL A 79 2.44 -19.63 9.45
C VAL A 79 2.41 -20.79 8.45
N THR A 80 1.57 -21.77 8.70
CA THR A 80 1.36 -22.88 7.76
C THR A 80 0.51 -22.44 6.57
N VAL A 81 0.56 -23.22 5.49
CA VAL A 81 -0.24 -22.96 4.27
C VAL A 81 -1.74 -22.97 4.58
N ASP A 82 -2.18 -23.88 5.45
CA ASP A 82 -3.60 -24.00 5.83
C ASP A 82 -4.06 -22.80 6.68
N GLU A 83 -3.22 -22.32 7.60
CA GLU A 83 -3.49 -21.11 8.38
C GLU A 83 -3.57 -19.87 7.49
N LEU A 84 -2.63 -19.71 6.55
CA LEU A 84 -2.63 -18.62 5.60
C LEU A 84 -3.88 -18.63 4.73
N SER A 85 -4.24 -19.79 4.17
CA SER A 85 -5.42 -19.95 3.32
C SER A 85 -6.70 -19.63 4.08
N SER A 86 -6.87 -20.18 5.27
CA SER A 86 -8.02 -19.92 6.15
C SER A 86 -8.13 -18.44 6.55
N PHE A 87 -6.99 -17.79 6.79
CA PHE A 87 -6.94 -16.37 7.13
C PHE A 87 -7.42 -15.50 5.95
N ILE A 88 -6.92 -15.77 4.74
CA ILE A 88 -7.30 -15.04 3.53
C ILE A 88 -8.79 -15.26 3.20
N GLU A 89 -9.28 -16.50 3.28
CA GLU A 89 -10.70 -16.81 3.07
C GLU A 89 -11.60 -16.06 4.05
N ASN A 90 -11.22 -16.00 5.32
CA ASN A 90 -11.95 -15.26 6.35
C ASN A 90 -11.99 -13.76 6.04
N LEU A 91 -10.85 -13.15 5.67
CA LEU A 91 -10.81 -11.74 5.27
C LEU A 91 -11.69 -11.47 4.05
N ASN A 92 -11.62 -12.31 3.02
CA ASN A 92 -12.45 -12.19 1.82
C ASN A 92 -13.94 -12.30 2.13
N SER A 93 -14.31 -13.17 3.08
CA SER A 93 -15.69 -13.30 3.55
C SER A 93 -16.18 -12.04 4.30
N ILE A 94 -15.35 -11.49 5.18
CA ILE A 94 -15.70 -10.29 5.96
C ILE A 94 -15.82 -9.05 5.06
N PHE A 95 -14.93 -8.90 4.09
CA PHE A 95 -14.81 -7.69 3.28
C PHE A 95 -15.33 -7.84 1.85
N ASN A 96 -16.00 -8.95 1.51
CA ASN A 96 -16.53 -9.24 0.16
C ASN A 96 -15.46 -9.05 -0.95
N ALA A 97 -14.22 -9.42 -0.69
CA ALA A 97 -13.09 -9.26 -1.60
C ALA A 97 -12.94 -7.83 -2.18
N MET A 98 -13.14 -6.81 -1.35
CA MET A 98 -13.11 -5.40 -1.78
C MET A 98 -11.71 -4.88 -2.12
N PHE A 99 -10.65 -5.64 -1.83
CA PHE A 99 -9.25 -5.27 -2.06
C PHE A 99 -8.42 -6.50 -2.40
N GLU A 100 -7.30 -6.28 -3.07
CA GLU A 100 -6.35 -7.35 -3.38
C GLU A 100 -5.47 -7.69 -2.17
N ILE A 101 -5.15 -8.98 -2.00
CA ILE A 101 -4.29 -9.48 -0.92
C ILE A 101 -3.03 -10.09 -1.54
N PHE A 102 -1.88 -9.61 -1.11
CA PHE A 102 -0.56 -10.10 -1.52
C PHE A 102 0.15 -10.76 -0.34
N PRO A 103 0.07 -12.09 -0.22
CA PRO A 103 0.86 -12.82 0.77
C PRO A 103 2.30 -12.91 0.32
N ILE A 104 3.23 -12.41 1.13
CA ILE A 104 4.65 -12.38 0.81
C ILE A 104 5.53 -12.85 1.97
N SER A 105 6.66 -13.43 1.64
CA SER A 105 7.80 -13.59 2.56
C SER A 105 9.07 -13.12 1.88
N ILE A 106 9.77 -12.21 2.53
CA ILE A 106 11.09 -11.74 2.09
C ILE A 106 12.15 -12.80 2.40
N GLU A 107 12.01 -13.48 3.52
CA GLU A 107 12.95 -14.51 3.99
C GLU A 107 13.11 -15.67 3.00
N ILE A 108 12.01 -16.16 2.46
CA ILE A 108 11.98 -17.25 1.47
C ILE A 108 11.71 -16.78 0.05
N ASN A 109 11.72 -15.47 -0.20
CA ASN A 109 11.51 -14.83 -1.50
C ASN A 109 10.21 -15.29 -2.21
N GLN A 110 9.11 -15.37 -1.46
CA GLN A 110 7.81 -15.80 -1.97
C GLN A 110 6.86 -14.60 -2.15
N GLY A 111 6.07 -14.57 -3.25
CA GLY A 111 5.04 -13.56 -3.54
C GLY A 111 5.57 -12.17 -3.96
N ILE A 112 6.89 -11.95 -3.91
CA ILE A 112 7.50 -10.63 -4.20
C ILE A 112 7.35 -10.25 -5.67
N SER A 113 7.54 -11.21 -6.58
CA SER A 113 7.45 -10.98 -8.02
C SER A 113 6.05 -10.58 -8.45
N GLU A 114 5.03 -11.20 -7.88
CA GLU A 114 3.61 -10.91 -8.13
C GLU A 114 3.24 -9.50 -7.66
N LEU A 115 3.62 -9.16 -6.43
CA LEU A 115 3.42 -7.82 -5.88
C LEU A 115 4.13 -6.77 -6.74
N ARG A 116 5.39 -7.00 -7.08
CA ARG A 116 6.19 -6.09 -7.90
C ARG A 116 5.57 -5.87 -9.28
N LYS A 117 5.08 -6.92 -9.93
CA LYS A 117 4.38 -6.86 -11.21
C LYS A 117 3.09 -6.05 -11.12
N TYR A 118 2.33 -6.22 -10.04
CA TYR A 118 1.08 -5.50 -9.81
C TYR A 118 1.30 -3.99 -9.61
N LEU A 119 2.37 -3.63 -8.91
CA LEU A 119 2.72 -2.24 -8.59
C LEU A 119 3.58 -1.56 -9.67
N LEU A 120 3.91 -2.24 -10.75
CA LEU A 120 4.75 -1.68 -11.82
C LEU A 120 4.10 -0.43 -12.44
N ASN A 121 4.86 0.67 -12.52
CA ASN A 121 4.41 1.98 -13.01
C ASN A 121 3.23 2.57 -12.19
N LYS A 122 3.13 2.22 -10.91
CA LYS A 122 2.12 2.73 -9.98
C LYS A 122 2.77 3.49 -8.84
N THR A 123 2.16 4.62 -8.48
CA THR A 123 2.52 5.36 -7.27
C THR A 123 1.85 4.70 -6.07
N THR A 124 2.64 4.06 -5.21
CA THR A 124 2.14 3.31 -4.06
C THR A 124 2.73 3.82 -2.76
N ILE A 125 1.88 4.09 -1.80
CA ILE A 125 2.28 4.44 -0.43
C ILE A 125 2.19 3.19 0.43
N ILE A 126 3.25 2.87 1.15
CA ILE A 126 3.30 1.73 2.07
C ILE A 126 3.07 2.21 3.50
N THR A 127 2.08 1.64 4.16
CA THR A 127 1.74 1.92 5.56
C THR A 127 1.57 0.63 6.36
N GLY A 128 1.50 0.72 7.67
CA GLY A 128 1.30 -0.43 8.57
C GLY A 128 2.07 -0.29 9.88
N PRO A 129 1.85 -1.16 10.86
CA PRO A 129 2.49 -1.10 12.16
C PRO A 129 4.01 -1.29 12.10
N SER A 130 4.68 -0.97 13.19
CA SER A 130 6.13 -1.22 13.32
C SER A 130 6.42 -2.72 13.33
N GLY A 131 7.56 -3.13 12.75
CA GLY A 131 8.01 -4.52 12.80
C GLY A 131 7.42 -5.46 11.75
N VAL A 132 6.50 -5.01 10.88
CA VAL A 132 5.93 -5.85 9.81
C VAL A 132 6.80 -5.98 8.55
N GLY A 133 7.98 -5.32 8.50
CA GLY A 133 8.92 -5.47 7.38
C GLY A 133 8.78 -4.44 6.26
N LYS A 134 8.10 -3.29 6.49
CA LYS A 134 7.94 -2.24 5.48
C LYS A 134 9.25 -1.74 4.86
N SER A 135 10.22 -1.38 5.71
CA SER A 135 11.52 -0.88 5.23
C SER A 135 12.29 -1.91 4.42
N THR A 136 12.20 -3.17 4.81
CA THR A 136 12.82 -4.28 4.06
C THR A 136 12.14 -4.46 2.70
N LEU A 137 10.80 -4.39 2.68
CA LEU A 137 10.02 -4.50 1.44
C LEU A 137 10.34 -3.37 0.44
N ILE A 138 10.48 -2.12 0.92
CA ILE A 138 10.77 -0.96 0.05
C ILE A 138 12.17 -1.03 -0.55
N ASN A 139 13.12 -1.68 0.13
CA ASN A 139 14.52 -1.79 -0.30
C ASN A 139 14.81 -3.04 -1.17
N LEU A 140 13.80 -3.79 -1.56
CA LEU A 140 13.91 -4.91 -2.50
C LEU A 140 13.89 -4.44 -3.96
#